data_97c8986e57153b2b2e486da9927cf34a
#
_entry.id   97c8986e57153b2b2e486da9927cf34a
#
_cell.length_a   1.000
_cell.length_b   1.000
_cell.length_c   1.000
_cell.angle_alpha   90.00
_cell.angle_beta   90.00
_cell.angle_gamma   90.00
#
_symmetry.space_group_name_H-M   'P 1'
#
loop_
_entity.id
_entity.type
_entity.pdbx_description
1 polymer ?
#
loop_
_entity_poly.entity_id
_entity_poly.type
_entity_poly.pdbx_seq_one_letter_code
_entity_poly.pdbx_strand_id
1 'polypeptide(L)'
;LGSKDLAEKNLLQYKDVFSDIVNVNLFGGRHYISANELSREPGELITKSSSDNKLKQLQMDVPMKCIKKYNTRFFVCLENQSDINNIMPVRDMGYQHAKYMEQVRTIKETNRQQQTYPSPITKGIHDTQKLDPVITLVLNYSQKXXXXXXXXXXXXXXXHPRRYAQGI
;
A
#
# COMPACT_ATOMS: atom_id res chain seq x y z
N LEU A 1 -3.76 -0.67 23.13
CA LEU A 1 -3.62 0.56 22.35
C LEU A 1 -3.91 1.74 23.26
N GLY A 2 -2.98 2.69 23.35
CA GLY A 2 -3.15 3.89 24.17
C GLY A 2 -4.19 4.83 23.53
N SER A 3 -4.79 5.69 24.35
CA SER A 3 -5.76 6.67 23.87
C SER A 3 -5.17 7.59 22.79
N LYS A 4 -3.88 7.89 22.89
CA LYS A 4 -3.15 8.71 21.92
C LYS A 4 -3.06 8.00 20.57
N ASP A 5 -2.68 6.71 20.57
CA ASP A 5 -2.55 5.93 19.32
C ASP A 5 -3.90 5.86 18.60
N LEU A 6 -4.98 5.71 19.37
CA LEU A 6 -6.33 5.64 18.78
C LEU A 6 -6.72 6.99 18.16
N ALA A 7 -6.41 8.10 18.84
CA ALA A 7 -6.71 9.44 18.34
C ALA A 7 -5.93 9.74 17.04
N GLU A 8 -4.64 9.38 17.02
CA GLU A 8 -3.79 9.55 15.83
C GLU A 8 -4.33 8.71 14.66
N LYS A 9 -4.66 7.46 14.92
CA LYS A 9 -5.20 6.56 13.90
C LYS A 9 -6.55 7.09 13.36
N ASN A 10 -7.39 7.63 14.23
CA ASN A 10 -8.65 8.23 13.82
C ASN A 10 -8.40 9.46 12.92
N LEU A 11 -7.43 10.31 13.29
CA LEU A 11 -7.09 11.48 12.49
C LEU A 11 -6.65 11.08 11.08
N LEU A 12 -5.82 10.03 10.97
CA LEU A 12 -5.33 9.55 9.68
C LEU A 12 -6.42 8.95 8.79
N GLN A 13 -7.60 8.66 9.34
CA GLN A 13 -8.73 8.16 8.54
C GLN A 13 -9.46 9.26 7.79
N TYR A 14 -9.25 10.55 8.14
CA TYR A 14 -9.82 11.65 7.37
C TYR A 14 -9.08 11.77 6.04
N LYS A 15 -9.82 11.72 4.94
CA LYS A 15 -9.22 11.64 3.60
C LYS A 15 -8.42 12.88 3.22
N ASP A 16 -8.81 14.05 3.72
CA ASP A 16 -8.07 15.29 3.51
C ASP A 16 -6.72 15.24 4.23
N VAL A 17 -6.72 14.85 5.51
CA VAL A 17 -5.49 14.69 6.28
C VAL A 17 -4.58 13.63 5.62
N PHE A 18 -5.18 12.49 5.24
CA PHE A 18 -4.45 11.41 4.56
C PHE A 18 -3.81 11.92 3.27
N SER A 19 -4.58 12.60 2.42
CA SER A 19 -4.06 13.10 1.13
C SER A 19 -2.94 14.11 1.34
N ASP A 20 -3.04 14.98 2.33
CA ASP A 20 -1.99 15.97 2.62
C ASP A 20 -0.69 15.29 3.05
N ILE A 21 -0.78 14.29 3.95
CA ILE A 21 0.39 13.54 4.39
C ILE A 21 1.07 12.84 3.21
N VAL A 22 0.28 12.19 2.36
CA VAL A 22 0.80 11.48 1.18
C VAL A 22 1.41 12.47 0.18
N ASN A 23 0.75 13.60 -0.06
CA ASN A 23 1.24 14.63 -0.97
C ASN A 23 2.60 15.20 -0.51
N VAL A 24 2.74 15.43 0.78
CA VAL A 24 4.00 15.94 1.34
C VAL A 24 5.11 14.89 1.20
N ASN A 25 4.83 13.65 1.60
CA ASN A 25 5.88 12.63 1.72
C ASN A 25 6.27 11.97 0.40
N LEU A 26 5.30 11.78 -0.51
CA LEU A 26 5.58 11.11 -1.80
C LEU A 26 5.73 12.06 -2.96
N PHE A 27 5.11 13.24 -2.89
CA PHE A 27 5.04 14.14 -4.05
C PHE A 27 5.65 15.51 -3.77
N GLY A 28 6.40 15.64 -2.66
CA GLY A 28 7.12 16.87 -2.33
C GLY A 28 6.20 18.07 -2.09
N GLY A 29 5.02 17.83 -1.54
CA GLY A 29 4.03 18.85 -1.25
C GLY A 29 3.16 19.25 -2.44
N ARG A 30 3.39 18.68 -3.62
CA ARG A 30 2.50 18.92 -4.77
C ARG A 30 1.15 18.26 -4.51
N HIS A 31 0.08 18.94 -4.84
CA HIS A 31 -1.29 18.43 -4.66
C HIS A 31 -1.60 17.38 -5.75
N TYR A 32 -0.99 16.19 -5.61
CA TYR A 32 -1.12 15.10 -6.58
C TYR A 32 -2.33 14.24 -6.28
N ILE A 33 -2.67 14.02 -5.00
CA ILE A 33 -3.83 13.24 -4.57
C ILE A 33 -4.83 14.17 -3.90
N SER A 34 -6.11 14.03 -4.26
CA SER A 34 -7.21 14.74 -3.62
C SER A 34 -8.04 13.77 -2.76
N ALA A 35 -8.69 14.27 -1.73
CA ALA A 35 -9.49 13.47 -0.81
C ALA A 35 -10.60 12.67 -1.53
N ASN A 36 -11.19 13.24 -2.58
CA ASN A 36 -12.26 12.59 -3.34
C ASN A 36 -11.76 11.44 -4.23
N GLU A 37 -10.45 11.34 -4.45
CA GLU A 37 -9.84 10.23 -5.20
C GLU A 37 -9.53 9.04 -4.31
N LEU A 38 -9.72 9.17 -3.00
CA LEU A 38 -9.39 8.13 -2.02
C LEU A 38 -10.63 7.33 -1.62
N SER A 39 -10.47 6.03 -1.52
CA SER A 39 -11.46 5.13 -0.91
C SER A 39 -10.77 4.30 0.17
N ARG A 40 -11.50 4.05 1.26
CA ARG A 40 -10.98 3.21 2.34
C ARG A 40 -10.91 1.76 1.90
N GLU A 41 -9.89 1.07 2.38
CA GLU A 41 -9.71 -0.36 2.16
C GLU A 41 -9.77 -1.08 3.51
N PRO A 42 -10.16 -2.37 3.52
CA PRO A 42 -10.04 -3.16 4.74
C PRO A 42 -8.59 -3.22 5.23
N GLY A 43 -8.40 -3.03 6.53
CA GLY A 43 -7.07 -3.12 7.14
C GLY A 43 -6.61 -4.55 7.37
N GLU A 44 -7.54 -5.51 7.33
CA GLU A 44 -7.22 -6.91 7.58
C GLU A 44 -6.85 -7.63 6.30
N LEU A 45 -5.70 -8.28 6.32
CA LEU A 45 -5.24 -9.11 5.21
C LEU A 45 -4.99 -10.52 5.73
N ILE A 46 -5.48 -11.51 5.01
CA ILE A 46 -5.30 -12.91 5.36
C ILE A 46 -4.29 -13.53 4.40
N THR A 47 -3.22 -14.05 4.95
CA THR A 47 -2.20 -14.78 4.18
C THR A 47 -2.05 -16.20 4.71
N LYS A 48 -1.55 -17.09 3.85
CA LYS A 48 -1.16 -18.43 4.28
C LYS A 48 0.34 -18.44 4.53
N SER A 49 0.71 -18.98 5.68
CA SER A 49 2.11 -19.23 5.98
C SER A 49 2.62 -20.37 5.08
N SER A 50 3.79 -20.17 4.50
CA SER A 50 4.41 -21.18 3.64
C SER A 50 4.97 -22.36 4.43
N SER A 51 5.25 -22.18 5.72
CA SER A 51 5.90 -23.20 6.53
C SER A 51 4.93 -24.19 7.18
N ASP A 52 3.74 -23.73 7.60
CA ASP A 52 2.81 -24.58 8.36
C ASP A 52 1.38 -24.52 7.80
N ASN A 53 1.21 -23.88 6.65
CA ASN A 53 -0.08 -23.74 5.96
C ASN A 53 -1.17 -23.06 6.80
N LYS A 54 -0.79 -22.42 7.91
CA LYS A 54 -1.73 -21.71 8.78
C LYS A 54 -2.07 -20.34 8.21
N LEU A 55 -3.29 -19.92 8.43
CA LEU A 55 -3.73 -18.58 8.09
C LEU A 55 -3.13 -17.59 9.08
N LYS A 56 -2.48 -16.57 8.55
CA LYS A 56 -2.00 -15.45 9.34
C LYS A 56 -2.81 -14.21 8.97
N GLN A 57 -3.24 -13.50 9.99
CA GLN A 57 -3.92 -12.23 9.85
C GLN A 57 -2.89 -11.11 10.01
N LEU A 58 -2.81 -10.25 9.01
CA LEU A 58 -2.00 -9.05 9.06
C LEU A 58 -2.93 -7.86 9.18
N GLN A 59 -2.56 -6.90 10.03
CA GLN A 59 -3.37 -5.71 10.27
C GLN A 59 -2.59 -4.49 9.80
N MET A 60 -3.14 -3.79 8.80
CA MET A 60 -2.65 -2.49 8.35
C MET A 60 -3.41 -1.39 9.09
N ASP A 61 -2.74 -0.28 9.41
CA ASP A 61 -3.39 0.76 10.20
C ASP A 61 -4.43 1.54 9.39
N VAL A 62 -4.01 2.26 8.36
CA VAL A 62 -4.94 3.08 7.56
C VAL A 62 -4.63 2.86 6.07
N PRO A 63 -5.17 1.77 5.48
CA PRO A 63 -5.00 1.55 4.04
C PRO A 63 -6.07 2.30 3.24
N MET A 64 -5.64 2.94 2.16
CA MET A 64 -6.55 3.57 1.21
C MET A 64 -6.14 3.25 -0.21
N LYS A 65 -7.14 3.17 -1.08
CA LYS A 65 -6.95 3.05 -2.52
C LYS A 65 -7.16 4.42 -3.16
N CYS A 66 -6.21 4.82 -3.97
CA CYS A 66 -6.31 6.04 -4.77
C CYS A 66 -6.69 5.67 -6.20
N ILE A 67 -7.74 6.30 -6.74
CA ILE A 67 -8.20 6.10 -8.11
C ILE A 67 -8.24 7.49 -8.77
N LYS A 68 -7.33 7.70 -9.70
CA LYS A 68 -7.22 8.96 -10.43
C LYS A 68 -7.83 8.84 -11.82
N LYS A 69 -7.98 9.97 -12.48
CA LYS A 69 -8.37 10.01 -13.89
C LYS A 69 -7.40 9.16 -14.73
N TYR A 70 -7.88 8.69 -15.87
CA TYR A 70 -7.11 7.83 -16.78
C TYR A 70 -6.71 6.50 -16.16
N ASN A 71 -7.51 6.03 -15.18
CA ASN A 71 -7.40 4.70 -14.58
C ASN A 71 -6.06 4.45 -13.85
N THR A 72 -5.38 5.52 -13.42
CA THR A 72 -4.21 5.36 -12.53
C THR A 72 -4.72 4.95 -11.14
N ARG A 73 -4.27 3.81 -10.66
CA ARG A 73 -4.68 3.27 -9.37
C ARG A 73 -3.45 2.86 -8.57
N PHE A 74 -3.52 3.05 -7.27
CA PHE A 74 -2.49 2.56 -6.35
C PHE A 74 -3.06 2.51 -4.94
N PHE A 75 -2.42 1.71 -4.11
CA PHE A 75 -2.76 1.59 -2.69
C PHE A 75 -1.69 2.30 -1.87
N VAL A 76 -2.13 3.06 -0.87
CA VAL A 76 -1.24 3.65 0.12
C VAL A 76 -1.73 3.25 1.50
N CYS A 77 -0.82 2.75 2.33
CA CYS A 77 -1.10 2.51 3.75
C CYS A 77 -0.26 3.45 4.60
N LEU A 78 -0.89 4.13 5.53
CA LEU A 78 -0.21 4.87 6.58
C LEU A 78 -0.12 3.97 7.81
N GLU A 79 1.11 3.67 8.24
CA GLU A 79 1.38 2.91 9.46
C GLU A 79 1.83 3.89 10.54
N ASN A 80 1.13 3.88 11.66
CA ASN A 80 1.42 4.77 12.79
C ASN A 80 2.33 4.05 13.78
N GLN A 81 3.48 4.65 14.09
CA GLN A 81 4.47 4.02 14.97
C GLN A 81 4.92 4.98 16.06
N SER A 82 4.58 4.65 17.30
CA SER A 82 4.97 5.44 18.48
C SER A 82 6.36 5.06 19.02
N ASP A 83 6.82 3.84 18.74
CA ASP A 83 8.13 3.37 19.20
C ASP A 83 8.98 2.89 18.02
N ILE A 84 10.30 2.91 18.22
CA ILE A 84 11.21 2.42 17.19
C ILE A 84 11.06 0.90 17.06
N ASN A 85 10.81 0.45 15.84
CA ASN A 85 10.69 -0.97 15.54
C ASN A 85 11.58 -1.29 14.33
N ASN A 86 12.72 -1.91 14.61
CA ASN A 86 13.74 -2.19 13.59
C ASN A 86 13.27 -3.23 12.57
N ILE A 87 12.24 -4.03 12.88
CA ILE A 87 11.68 -5.00 11.93
C ILE A 87 10.52 -4.43 11.11
N MET A 88 10.20 -3.14 11.27
CA MET A 88 9.10 -2.50 10.54
C MET A 88 9.22 -2.67 9.02
N PRO A 89 10.42 -2.52 8.41
CA PRO A 89 10.51 -2.75 6.96
C PRO A 89 10.11 -4.17 6.55
N VAL A 90 10.43 -5.18 7.37
CA VAL A 90 10.04 -6.56 7.10
C VAL A 90 8.53 -6.75 7.21
N ARG A 91 7.90 -6.09 8.20
CA ARG A 91 6.44 -6.10 8.33
C ARG A 91 5.78 -5.43 7.11
N ASP A 92 6.32 -4.29 6.65
CA ASP A 92 5.80 -3.58 5.48
C ASP A 92 5.88 -4.45 4.22
N MET A 93 6.99 -5.16 4.04
CA MET A 93 7.13 -6.12 2.92
C MET A 93 6.05 -7.20 3.01
N GLY A 94 5.75 -7.67 4.21
CA GLY A 94 4.69 -8.64 4.43
C GLY A 94 3.31 -8.09 4.03
N TYR A 95 3.01 -6.86 4.40
CA TYR A 95 1.75 -6.20 4.02
C TYR A 95 1.66 -6.02 2.51
N GLN A 96 2.73 -5.53 1.88
CA GLN A 96 2.76 -5.32 0.43
C GLN A 96 2.58 -6.65 -0.30
N HIS A 97 3.28 -7.69 0.13
CA HIS A 97 3.13 -9.03 -0.44
C HIS A 97 1.68 -9.52 -0.33
N ALA A 98 1.08 -9.39 0.85
CA ALA A 98 -0.29 -9.84 1.09
C ALA A 98 -1.28 -9.11 0.16
N LYS A 99 -1.11 -7.79 -0.01
CA LYS A 99 -1.99 -6.99 -0.86
C LYS A 99 -1.79 -7.32 -2.35
N TYR A 100 -0.55 -7.58 -2.79
CA TYR A 100 -0.31 -8.06 -4.15
C TYR A 100 -0.96 -9.43 -4.38
N MET A 101 -0.84 -10.34 -3.40
CA MET A 101 -1.46 -11.67 -3.54
C MET A 101 -2.98 -11.60 -3.55
N GLU A 102 -3.57 -10.65 -2.82
CA GLU A 102 -5.01 -10.38 -2.89
C GLU A 102 -5.41 -9.95 -4.31
N GLN A 103 -4.66 -9.02 -4.91
CA GLN A 103 -4.92 -8.56 -6.28
C GLN A 103 -4.80 -9.73 -7.28
N VAL A 104 -3.77 -10.55 -7.14
CA VAL A 104 -3.58 -11.73 -8.00
C VAL A 104 -4.77 -12.67 -7.91
N ARG A 105 -5.26 -12.95 -6.69
CA ARG A 105 -6.43 -13.80 -6.50
C ARG A 105 -7.68 -13.22 -7.18
N THR A 106 -7.90 -11.92 -6.97
CA THR A 106 -9.04 -11.23 -7.55
C THR A 106 -9.02 -11.29 -9.08
N ILE A 107 -7.86 -11.04 -9.69
CA ILE A 107 -7.71 -11.09 -11.14
C ILE A 107 -8.02 -12.51 -11.66
N LYS A 108 -7.43 -13.52 -11.02
CA LYS A 108 -7.65 -14.92 -11.45
C LYS A 108 -9.11 -15.33 -11.30
N GLU A 109 -9.75 -14.92 -10.21
CA GLU A 109 -11.16 -15.23 -9.99
C GLU A 109 -12.04 -14.54 -11.04
N THR A 110 -11.75 -13.28 -11.35
CA THR A 110 -12.47 -12.54 -12.38
C THR A 110 -12.31 -13.23 -13.74
N ASN A 111 -11.08 -13.59 -14.10
CA ASN A 111 -10.81 -14.28 -15.37
C ASN A 111 -11.58 -15.60 -15.46
N ARG A 112 -11.64 -16.35 -14.36
CA ARG A 112 -12.38 -17.60 -14.29
C ARG A 112 -13.88 -17.38 -14.49
N GLN A 113 -14.43 -16.39 -13.80
CA GLN A 113 -15.87 -16.07 -13.90
C GLN A 113 -16.25 -15.59 -15.31
N GLN A 114 -15.37 -14.83 -15.95
CA GLN A 114 -15.60 -14.33 -17.31
C GLN A 114 -15.23 -15.37 -18.38
N GLN A 115 -14.80 -16.56 -17.98
CA GLN A 115 -14.37 -17.63 -18.88
C GLN A 115 -13.24 -17.20 -19.82
N THR A 116 -12.44 -16.23 -19.39
CA THR A 116 -11.22 -15.83 -20.10
C THR A 116 -10.06 -16.68 -19.56
N TYR A 117 -9.49 -17.49 -20.43
CA TYR A 117 -8.46 -18.46 -20.02
C TYR A 117 -7.11 -18.02 -20.53
N PRO A 118 -6.33 -17.29 -19.69
CA PRO A 118 -4.96 -16.95 -20.07
C PRO A 118 -4.13 -18.22 -20.28
N SER A 119 -3.09 -18.11 -21.07
CA SER A 119 -2.16 -19.21 -21.33
C SER A 119 -1.65 -19.82 -20.01
N PRO A 120 -1.41 -21.14 -19.95
CA PRO A 120 -0.78 -21.74 -18.77
C PRO A 120 0.54 -21.08 -18.38
N ILE A 121 1.26 -20.50 -19.36
CA ILE A 121 2.52 -19.78 -19.09
C ILE A 121 2.27 -18.55 -18.21
N THR A 122 1.17 -17.85 -18.38
CA THR A 122 0.83 -16.65 -17.61
C THR A 122 0.21 -16.96 -16.25
N LYS A 123 -0.01 -18.23 -15.93
CA LYS A 123 -0.52 -18.69 -14.62
C LYS A 123 -1.84 -18.01 -14.22
N GLY A 124 -2.71 -17.78 -15.19
CA GLY A 124 -4.06 -17.27 -14.96
C GLY A 124 -4.21 -15.75 -14.97
N ILE A 125 -3.18 -15.03 -15.42
CA ILE A 125 -3.21 -13.58 -15.56
C ILE A 125 -2.87 -13.23 -17.01
N HIS A 126 -3.63 -12.35 -17.64
CA HIS A 126 -3.33 -11.89 -19.01
C HIS A 126 -2.18 -10.88 -18.99
N ASP A 127 -1.40 -10.83 -20.06
CA ASP A 127 -0.25 -9.92 -20.20
C ASP A 127 -0.65 -8.45 -20.07
N THR A 128 -1.89 -8.13 -20.41
CA THR A 128 -2.42 -6.76 -20.31
C THR A 128 -2.88 -6.39 -18.91
N GLN A 129 -3.07 -7.39 -18.02
CA GLN A 129 -3.52 -7.15 -16.66
C GLN A 129 -2.32 -6.81 -15.78
N LYS A 130 -2.42 -5.72 -15.05
CA LYS A 130 -1.34 -5.22 -14.19
C LYS A 130 -1.82 -5.10 -12.75
N LEU A 131 -0.90 -5.25 -11.82
CA LEU A 131 -1.17 -5.03 -10.41
C LEU A 131 -1.03 -3.54 -10.11
N ASP A 132 -1.94 -3.03 -9.29
CA ASP A 132 -1.86 -1.66 -8.79
C ASP A 132 -0.71 -1.57 -7.76
N PRO A 133 0.17 -0.56 -7.84
CA PRO A 133 1.25 -0.41 -6.85
C PRO A 133 0.74 -0.32 -5.42
N VAL A 134 1.51 -0.87 -4.50
CA VAL A 134 1.22 -0.82 -3.05
C VAL A 134 2.37 -0.09 -2.37
N ILE A 135 2.06 0.97 -1.64
CA ILE A 135 3.02 1.83 -0.97
C ILE A 135 2.69 1.87 0.52
N THR A 136 3.69 1.71 1.39
CA THR A 136 3.52 1.90 2.82
C THR A 136 4.35 3.11 3.25
N LEU A 137 3.73 4.02 3.98
CA LEU A 137 4.39 5.13 4.65
C LEU A 137 4.31 4.91 6.15
N VAL A 138 5.47 4.87 6.81
CA VAL A 138 5.54 4.72 8.26
C VAL A 138 5.71 6.12 8.86
N LEU A 139 4.71 6.53 9.64
CA LEU A 139 4.73 7.80 10.38
C LEU A 139 5.28 7.52 11.78
N ASN A 140 6.47 7.98 12.04
CA ASN A 140 7.14 7.73 13.32
C ASN A 140 7.03 8.98 14.21
N TYR A 141 6.29 8.85 15.29
CA TYR A 141 6.06 9.91 16.26
C TYR A 141 6.95 9.77 17.50
N SER A 142 7.92 8.84 17.50
CA SER A 142 8.83 8.69 18.64
C SER A 142 9.71 9.94 18.76
N GLN A 143 10.02 10.32 19.98
CA GLN A 143 10.95 11.42 20.25
C GLN A 143 12.41 11.06 19.96
N LYS A 144 12.67 9.79 19.66
CA LYS A 144 14.03 9.31 19.38
C LYS A 144 14.24 9.25 17.89
N UNK A 145 15.19 9.77 17.42
CA UNK A 145 15.46 9.84 16.05
C UNK A 145 15.59 8.48 15.49
N UNK A 146 15.07 8.34 14.81
CA UNK A 146 15.15 7.17 14.18
C UNK A 146 16.46 7.05 13.61
N UNK A 147 16.87 6.63 14.06
CA UNK A 147 18.07 6.39 13.54
C UNK A 147 17.88 5.90 12.25
N UNK A 148 17.76 6.38 11.67
CA UNK A 148 17.64 6.07 10.59
C UNK A 148 17.09 4.91 10.26
N UNK A 149 16.35 4.79 10.66
CA UNK A 149 15.87 3.93 10.36
C UNK A 149 15.80 3.79 9.15
N UNK A 150 16.37 3.46 8.74
CA UNK A 150 16.44 3.30 7.69
C UNK A 150 15.40 3.41 7.07
N UNK A 151 15.17 4.17 6.79
CA UNK A 151 14.44 4.35 6.24
C UNK A 151 14.00 3.55 5.57
N UNK A 152 13.39 2.93 5.84
CA UNK A 152 12.97 2.31 5.32
C UNK A 152 12.77 2.46 4.30
N UNK A 153 13.17 2.33 3.60
CA UNK A 153 13.09 2.44 2.81
C UNK A 153 12.25 2.37 2.31
N UNK A 154 11.48 2.76 2.41
CA UNK A 154 10.77 2.78 1.95
C UNK A 154 10.78 2.63 0.92
N UNK A 155 10.80 2.06 0.33
CA UNK A 155 10.80 1.96 -0.43
C UNK A 155 10.25 2.46 -1.00
N UNK A 156 10.17 3.29 -1.11
CA UNK A 156 9.71 3.81 -1.65
C UNK A 156 9.83 3.67 -2.71
N UNK A 157 9.53 3.24 -3.22
CA UNK A 157 9.56 3.20 -4.14
C UNK A 157 9.47 4.14 -4.69
N UNK A 158 9.93 4.70 -4.76
CA UNK A 158 9.94 5.50 -5.27
C UNK A 158 9.63 5.44 -6.39
N UNK A 159 8.93 5.35 -6.58
CA UNK A 159 8.62 5.43 -7.53
C UNK A 159 9.02 6.38 -8.10
N HIS A 160 9.91 6.55 -8.61
CA HIS A 160 10.39 7.55 -9.53
C HIS A 160 9.47 7.55 -10.73
N PRO A 161 8.71 8.63 -10.88
CA PRO A 161 7.94 8.73 -12.13
C PRO A 161 8.96 8.74 -13.28
N ARG A 162 9.00 7.67 -14.04
CA ARG A 162 9.78 7.69 -15.29
C ARG A 162 9.23 8.86 -16.09
N ARG A 163 10.07 9.83 -16.34
CA ARG A 163 9.81 10.84 -17.36
C ARG A 163 9.64 10.07 -18.66
N TYR A 164 8.41 9.95 -19.11
CA TYR A 164 8.21 9.56 -20.50
C TYR A 164 8.78 10.71 -21.32
N ALA A 165 9.94 10.47 -21.90
CA ALA A 165 10.51 11.39 -22.86
C ALA A 165 9.47 11.62 -23.94
N GLN A 166 9.16 12.87 -24.18
CA GLN A 166 8.35 13.26 -25.32
C GLN A 166 9.10 12.81 -26.56
N GLY A 167 8.61 11.73 -27.15
CA GLY A 167 9.00 11.38 -28.51
C GLY A 167 8.21 12.22 -29.48
N ILE A 168 8.88 12.83 -30.38
CA ILE A 168 8.49 13.61 -31.55
C ILE A 168 7.24 13.05 -32.24
#